data_fe898e298775c1fb25d6ab891cdf5217
#
_entry.id   fe898e298775c1fb25d6ab891cdf5217
#
_cell.length_a   1.000
_cell.length_b   1.000
_cell.length_c   1.000
_cell.angle_alpha   90.00
_cell.angle_beta   90.00
_cell.angle_gamma   90.00
#
_symmetry.space_group_name_H-M   'P 1'
#
loop_
_entity.id
_entity.type
_entity.pdbx_description
1 polymer ?
#
loop_
_entity_poly.entity_id
_entity_poly.type
_entity_poly.pdbx_seq_one_letter_code
_entity_poly.pdbx_strand_id
1 'polypeptide(L)'
;MYVGNEVSLGGAGNLMYDPSCSGAALQRSYETVVRDINHPSIIYWSVGNEDPLTSLHLASVKLVKALDPTRPVLLPWRAEEWLPEEIDILAPHYWKPQEYDRLAAHSDRPIISTEYTHAYGNTGFGGLEARWKALTKHPAGAGAAIWMWADQGIRTPVRN
;
A
#
# COMPACT_ATOMS: atom_id res chain seq x y z
N MET A 1 1.60 7.56 -16.97
CA MET A 1 1.41 7.66 -15.50
C MET A 1 1.76 6.31 -14.90
N TYR A 2 2.48 6.27 -13.80
CA TYR A 2 2.75 5.03 -13.06
C TYR A 2 1.54 4.64 -12.22
N VAL A 3 1.34 3.35 -12.04
CA VAL A 3 0.20 2.77 -11.32
C VAL A 3 0.72 1.79 -10.27
N GLY A 4 0.24 1.92 -9.03
CA GLY A 4 0.27 0.85 -8.05
C GLY A 4 -1.01 0.07 -8.16
N ASN A 5 -0.95 -1.24 -8.33
CA ASN A 5 -2.15 -2.06 -8.40
C ASN A 5 -2.36 -2.81 -7.09
N GLU A 6 -3.54 -2.67 -6.52
CA GLU A 6 -3.86 -3.23 -5.22
C GLU A 6 -4.82 -4.40 -5.31
N VAL A 7 -4.45 -5.49 -4.65
CA VAL A 7 -5.34 -6.64 -4.42
C VAL A 7 -6.41 -6.24 -3.42
N SER A 8 -7.67 -6.48 -3.73
CA SER A 8 -8.82 -6.15 -2.88
C SER A 8 -8.89 -7.05 -1.63
N LEU A 9 -7.98 -6.82 -0.69
CA LEU A 9 -7.92 -7.47 0.62
C LEU A 9 -7.99 -6.47 1.78
N GLY A 10 -7.95 -5.17 1.48
CA GLY A 10 -7.92 -4.11 2.49
C GLY A 10 -9.20 -4.03 3.32
N GLY A 11 -9.04 -3.63 4.59
CA GLY A 11 -10.15 -3.49 5.53
C GLY A 11 -10.81 -4.81 5.91
N ALA A 12 -10.20 -5.94 5.61
CA ALA A 12 -10.72 -7.27 5.92
C ALA A 12 -10.62 -7.61 7.42
N GLY A 13 -9.76 -6.89 8.15
CA GLY A 13 -9.65 -6.99 9.60
C GLY A 13 -9.48 -8.43 10.09
N ASN A 14 -10.39 -8.89 10.96
CA ASN A 14 -10.33 -10.22 11.55
C ASN A 14 -10.50 -11.35 10.53
N LEU A 15 -11.06 -11.11 9.35
CA LEU A 15 -11.19 -12.14 8.32
C LEU A 15 -9.84 -12.65 7.82
N MET A 16 -8.80 -11.81 7.91
CA MET A 16 -7.44 -12.20 7.54
C MET A 16 -6.79 -13.17 8.53
N TYR A 17 -7.39 -13.39 9.68
CA TYR A 17 -6.99 -14.43 10.65
C TYR A 17 -7.78 -15.72 10.48
N ASP A 18 -8.88 -15.72 9.73
CA ASP A 18 -9.72 -16.88 9.54
C ASP A 18 -9.20 -17.76 8.39
N PRO A 19 -8.75 -19.01 8.67
CA PRO A 19 -8.27 -19.91 7.63
C PRO A 19 -9.31 -20.21 6.54
N SER A 20 -10.61 -20.11 6.84
CA SER A 20 -11.68 -20.33 5.86
C SER A 20 -11.68 -19.28 4.75
N CYS A 21 -11.12 -18.10 4.99
CA CYS A 21 -10.99 -17.01 4.02
C CYS A 21 -9.79 -17.19 3.08
N SER A 22 -8.90 -18.18 3.32
CA SER A 22 -7.65 -18.35 2.57
C SER A 22 -7.89 -18.54 1.07
N GLY A 23 -8.88 -19.35 0.70
CA GLY A 23 -9.23 -19.56 -0.72
C GLY A 23 -9.61 -18.26 -1.42
N ALA A 24 -10.48 -17.46 -0.80
CA ALA A 24 -10.95 -16.20 -1.38
C ALA A 24 -9.83 -15.17 -1.49
N ALA A 25 -8.96 -15.06 -0.48
CA ALA A 25 -7.84 -14.12 -0.49
C ALA A 25 -6.80 -14.46 -1.56
N LEU A 26 -6.42 -15.73 -1.66
CA LEU A 26 -5.47 -16.20 -2.68
C LEU A 26 -6.07 -16.11 -4.09
N GLN A 27 -7.36 -16.39 -4.25
CA GLN A 27 -8.07 -16.22 -5.52
C GLN A 27 -8.01 -14.76 -5.99
N ARG A 28 -8.31 -13.79 -5.11
CA ARG A 28 -8.24 -12.35 -5.45
C ARG A 28 -6.83 -11.93 -5.84
N SER A 29 -5.83 -12.41 -5.11
CA SER A 29 -4.42 -12.15 -5.44
C SER A 29 -4.06 -12.69 -6.82
N TYR A 30 -4.43 -13.93 -7.10
CA TYR A 30 -4.21 -14.57 -8.40
C TYR A 30 -4.90 -13.80 -9.54
N GLU A 31 -6.20 -13.56 -9.41
CA GLU A 31 -6.99 -12.90 -10.46
C GLU A 31 -6.51 -11.48 -10.76
N THR A 32 -6.12 -10.72 -9.72
CA THR A 32 -5.59 -9.36 -9.89
C THR A 32 -4.31 -9.39 -10.72
N VAL A 33 -3.36 -10.26 -10.37
CA VAL A 33 -2.09 -10.32 -11.10
C VAL A 33 -2.28 -10.85 -12.51
N VAL A 34 -3.00 -11.95 -12.70
CA VAL A 34 -3.19 -12.55 -14.02
C VAL A 34 -3.93 -11.63 -14.98
N ARG A 35 -4.93 -10.89 -14.49
CA ARG A 35 -5.64 -9.89 -15.28
C ARG A 35 -4.73 -8.76 -15.75
N ASP A 36 -3.86 -8.27 -14.86
CA ASP A 36 -3.21 -6.98 -15.04
C ASP A 36 -1.69 -7.05 -15.32
N ILE A 37 -1.08 -8.23 -15.29
CA ILE A 37 0.37 -8.42 -15.44
C ILE A 37 0.95 -7.80 -16.72
N ASN A 38 0.15 -7.74 -17.79
CA ASN A 38 0.56 -7.20 -19.08
C ASN A 38 0.42 -5.67 -19.20
N HIS A 39 0.05 -4.97 -18.11
CA HIS A 39 0.00 -3.50 -18.09
C HIS A 39 1.36 -2.91 -17.68
N PRO A 40 2.14 -2.32 -18.61
CA PRO A 40 3.49 -1.83 -18.29
C PRO A 40 3.49 -0.58 -17.39
N SER A 41 2.35 0.06 -17.20
CA SER A 41 2.21 1.18 -16.25
C SER A 41 2.24 0.75 -14.79
N ILE A 42 1.94 -0.52 -14.49
CA ILE A 42 2.00 -1.05 -13.12
C ILE A 42 3.45 -1.21 -12.72
N ILE A 43 3.85 -0.56 -11.64
CA ILE A 43 5.23 -0.55 -11.15
C ILE A 43 5.41 -1.33 -9.84
N TYR A 44 4.34 -1.60 -9.11
CA TYR A 44 4.34 -2.46 -7.92
C TYR A 44 2.94 -3.07 -7.68
N TRP A 45 2.93 -4.17 -6.91
CA TRP A 45 1.73 -4.80 -6.39
C TRP A 45 1.56 -4.45 -4.91
N SER A 46 0.33 -4.08 -4.53
CA SER A 46 -0.07 -3.82 -3.15
C SER A 46 -0.96 -4.96 -2.65
N VAL A 47 -0.69 -5.46 -1.45
CA VAL A 47 -1.43 -6.60 -0.88
C VAL A 47 -2.07 -6.20 0.44
N GLY A 48 -3.38 -5.99 0.44
CA GLY A 48 -4.14 -5.55 1.60
C GLY A 48 -4.12 -4.02 1.80
N ASN A 49 -4.63 -3.56 2.93
CA ASN A 49 -4.59 -2.16 3.35
C ASN A 49 -4.88 -2.02 4.85
N GLU A 50 -3.98 -1.38 5.59
CA GLU A 50 -4.10 -1.05 7.03
C GLU A 50 -4.47 -2.23 7.94
N ASP A 51 -4.28 -3.45 7.47
CA ASP A 51 -4.55 -4.67 8.23
C ASP A 51 -3.30 -5.12 9.02
N PRO A 52 -3.49 -5.83 10.13
CA PRO A 52 -2.40 -6.52 10.79
C PRO A 52 -1.74 -7.53 9.84
N LEU A 53 -0.41 -7.61 9.88
CA LEU A 53 0.32 -8.62 9.11
C LEU A 53 -0.05 -10.03 9.60
N THR A 54 -0.61 -10.85 8.71
CA THR A 54 -0.98 -12.23 8.99
C THR A 54 -0.27 -13.20 8.05
N SER A 55 -0.32 -14.49 8.39
CA SER A 55 0.17 -15.56 7.50
C SER A 55 -0.51 -15.55 6.12
N LEU A 56 -1.76 -15.11 6.06
CA LEU A 56 -2.53 -15.03 4.82
C LEU A 56 -2.02 -13.89 3.91
N HIS A 57 -1.66 -12.74 4.49
CA HIS A 57 -0.96 -11.68 3.74
C HIS A 57 0.36 -12.19 3.17
N LEU A 58 1.16 -12.90 3.96
CA LEU A 58 2.42 -13.47 3.50
C LEU A 58 2.22 -14.52 2.41
N ALA A 59 1.18 -15.34 2.52
CA ALA A 59 0.83 -16.29 1.46
C ALA A 59 0.45 -15.58 0.17
N SER A 60 -0.33 -14.49 0.26
CA SER A 60 -0.67 -13.64 -0.89
C SER A 60 0.55 -12.97 -1.50
N VAL A 61 1.46 -12.43 -0.70
CA VAL A 61 2.74 -11.86 -1.17
C VAL A 61 3.55 -12.90 -1.95
N LYS A 62 3.71 -14.10 -1.39
CA LYS A 62 4.44 -15.20 -2.05
C LYS A 62 3.79 -15.62 -3.36
N LEU A 63 2.46 -15.69 -3.40
CA LEU A 63 1.73 -15.98 -4.63
C LEU A 63 1.93 -14.89 -5.69
N VAL A 64 1.81 -13.62 -5.33
CA VAL A 64 2.02 -12.49 -6.24
C VAL A 64 3.44 -12.52 -6.81
N LYS A 65 4.46 -12.73 -5.98
CA LYS A 65 5.87 -12.83 -6.44
C LYS A 65 6.14 -14.06 -7.31
N ALA A 66 5.44 -15.15 -7.07
CA ALA A 66 5.53 -16.35 -7.93
C ALA A 66 4.91 -16.12 -9.31
N LEU A 67 3.84 -15.35 -9.39
CA LEU A 67 3.17 -15.00 -10.65
C LEU A 67 3.91 -13.90 -11.42
N ASP A 68 4.42 -12.90 -10.71
CA ASP A 68 5.19 -11.79 -11.27
C ASP A 68 6.46 -11.51 -10.45
N PRO A 69 7.58 -12.14 -10.79
CA PRO A 69 8.85 -11.89 -10.11
C PRO A 69 9.53 -10.57 -10.54
N THR A 70 8.93 -9.82 -11.45
CA THR A 70 9.55 -8.62 -12.05
C THR A 70 9.20 -7.33 -11.33
N ARG A 71 8.09 -7.30 -10.59
CA ARG A 71 7.62 -6.12 -9.86
C ARG A 71 7.69 -6.33 -8.35
N PRO A 72 8.07 -5.28 -7.61
CA PRO A 72 8.10 -5.34 -6.16
C PRO A 72 6.70 -5.39 -5.55
N VAL A 73 6.62 -5.91 -4.33
CA VAL A 73 5.38 -6.05 -3.55
C VAL A 73 5.48 -5.23 -2.27
N LEU A 74 4.39 -4.57 -1.91
CA LEU A 74 4.24 -3.87 -0.65
C LEU A 74 2.97 -4.32 0.10
N LEU A 75 2.98 -4.08 1.40
CA LEU A 75 1.80 -4.15 2.26
C LEU A 75 1.57 -2.75 2.83
N PRO A 76 0.48 -2.07 2.45
CA PRO A 76 0.20 -0.71 2.90
C PRO A 76 0.11 -0.59 4.42
N TRP A 77 0.46 0.61 4.93
CA TRP A 77 0.54 0.96 6.34
C TRP A 77 1.75 0.35 7.09
N ARG A 78 2.48 -0.55 6.47
CA ARG A 78 3.58 -1.25 7.12
C ARG A 78 4.93 -0.63 6.77
N ALA A 79 5.69 -0.32 7.82
CA ALA A 79 7.04 0.25 7.70
C ALA A 79 7.93 -0.14 8.89
N GLU A 80 7.57 -1.20 9.60
CA GLU A 80 8.32 -1.71 10.74
C GLU A 80 9.63 -2.37 10.29
N GLU A 81 10.69 -2.22 11.06
CA GLU A 81 12.02 -2.79 10.77
C GLU A 81 12.01 -4.33 10.65
N TRP A 82 11.05 -4.98 11.32
CA TRP A 82 10.92 -6.44 11.36
C TRP A 82 10.07 -7.03 10.21
N LEU A 83 9.59 -6.21 9.26
CA LEU A 83 8.83 -6.73 8.13
C LEU A 83 9.65 -7.78 7.36
N PRO A 84 9.02 -8.92 6.99
CA PRO A 84 9.66 -9.96 6.21
C PRO A 84 10.32 -9.44 4.94
N GLU A 85 11.41 -10.08 4.52
CA GLU A 85 12.15 -9.71 3.31
C GLU A 85 11.33 -9.86 2.03
N GLU A 86 10.27 -10.66 2.06
CA GLU A 86 9.34 -10.80 0.95
C GLU A 86 8.56 -9.51 0.63
N ILE A 87 8.49 -8.57 1.58
CA ILE A 87 7.89 -7.24 1.36
C ILE A 87 9.00 -6.28 0.93
N ASP A 88 9.00 -5.92 -0.33
CA ASP A 88 10.10 -5.17 -0.96
C ASP A 88 10.07 -3.68 -0.66
N ILE A 89 8.89 -3.10 -0.40
CA ILE A 89 8.68 -1.67 -0.24
C ILE A 89 8.01 -1.41 1.12
N LEU A 90 8.53 -0.43 1.86
CA LEU A 90 7.89 0.07 3.08
C LEU A 90 6.81 1.09 2.70
N ALA A 91 5.61 0.95 3.27
CA ALA A 91 4.46 1.76 2.86
C ALA A 91 3.74 2.42 4.06
N PRO A 92 4.40 3.35 4.77
CA PRO A 92 3.78 4.05 5.89
C PRO A 92 2.65 4.97 5.44
N HIS A 93 1.57 5.06 6.24
CA HIS A 93 0.45 5.97 5.99
C HIS A 93 0.45 7.13 6.98
N TYR A 94 0.24 8.35 6.51
CA TYR A 94 -0.04 9.57 7.28
C TYR A 94 1.01 9.95 8.34
N TRP A 95 2.23 9.48 8.22
CA TRP A 95 3.28 9.77 9.17
C TRP A 95 3.63 11.27 9.21
N LYS A 96 4.17 11.71 10.34
CA LYS A 96 4.68 13.08 10.48
C LYS A 96 5.97 13.25 9.69
N PRO A 97 6.33 14.48 9.30
CA PRO A 97 7.58 14.72 8.56
C PRO A 97 8.82 14.12 9.23
N GLN A 98 8.93 14.22 10.55
CA GLN A 98 10.07 13.70 11.32
C GLN A 98 10.16 12.16 11.27
N GLU A 99 9.02 11.49 11.18
CA GLU A 99 8.95 10.02 11.09
C GLU A 99 9.38 9.56 9.70
N TYR A 100 8.92 10.25 8.66
CA TYR A 100 9.39 10.00 7.27
C TYR A 100 10.89 10.25 7.13
N ASP A 101 11.41 11.37 7.65
CA ASP A 101 12.85 11.71 7.58
C ASP A 101 13.68 10.62 8.27
N ARG A 102 13.29 10.19 9.47
CA ARG A 102 13.97 9.14 10.22
C ARG A 102 13.95 7.80 9.48
N LEU A 103 12.79 7.38 8.97
CA LEU A 103 12.67 6.13 8.23
C LEU A 103 13.53 6.16 6.96
N ALA A 104 13.43 7.22 6.18
CA ALA A 104 14.15 7.35 4.92
C ALA A 104 15.67 7.47 5.09
N ALA A 105 16.14 7.99 6.23
CA ALA A 105 17.56 8.09 6.55
C ALA A 105 18.20 6.73 6.86
N HIS A 106 17.45 5.73 7.32
CA HIS A 106 17.98 4.48 7.82
C HIS A 106 17.48 3.23 7.07
N SER A 107 16.48 3.39 6.17
CA SER A 107 15.93 2.26 5.44
C SER A 107 16.87 1.76 4.36
N ASP A 108 17.01 0.46 4.28
CA ASP A 108 17.63 -0.27 3.16
C ASP A 108 16.63 -0.63 2.04
N ARG A 109 15.34 -0.41 2.28
CA ARG A 109 14.25 -0.64 1.33
C ARG A 109 13.68 0.68 0.82
N PRO A 110 13.18 0.73 -0.42
CA PRO A 110 12.45 1.89 -0.90
C PRO A 110 11.18 2.14 -0.06
N ILE A 111 10.80 3.40 0.05
CA ILE A 111 9.61 3.84 0.79
C ILE A 111 8.65 4.49 -0.20
N ILE A 112 7.44 3.93 -0.31
CA ILE A 112 6.33 4.53 -1.04
C ILE A 112 5.14 4.63 -0.09
N SER A 113 4.80 5.84 0.33
CA SER A 113 3.61 6.05 1.14
C SER A 113 2.38 6.04 0.25
N THR A 114 1.60 4.96 0.29
CA THR A 114 0.42 4.82 -0.56
C THR A 114 -0.73 5.73 -0.15
N GLU A 115 -0.69 6.25 1.11
CA GLU A 115 -1.59 7.29 1.61
C GLU A 115 -0.79 8.27 2.48
N TYR A 116 -0.11 9.24 1.85
CA TYR A 116 0.81 10.08 2.62
C TYR A 116 0.18 11.35 3.18
N THR A 117 -0.97 11.77 2.65
CA THR A 117 -1.78 12.85 3.21
C THR A 117 -3.25 12.61 2.90
N HIS A 118 -4.12 12.94 3.87
CA HIS A 118 -5.56 12.73 3.75
C HIS A 118 -6.25 14.06 3.45
N ALA A 119 -6.93 14.15 2.31
CA ALA A 119 -7.53 15.42 1.84
C ALA A 119 -8.63 15.95 2.78
N TYR A 120 -9.40 15.05 3.39
CA TYR A 120 -10.56 15.41 4.23
C TYR A 120 -10.36 15.12 5.72
N GLY A 121 -9.33 14.39 6.07
CA GLY A 121 -9.14 13.86 7.41
C GLY A 121 -8.15 14.64 8.26
N ASN A 122 -7.53 13.90 9.14
CA ASN A 122 -6.64 14.33 10.21
C ASN A 122 -5.38 15.08 9.75
N THR A 123 -5.03 15.05 8.49
CA THR A 123 -3.88 15.81 7.96
C THR A 123 -4.28 16.98 7.08
N GLY A 124 -5.46 16.93 6.45
CA GLY A 124 -5.86 17.89 5.45
C GLY A 124 -4.78 18.08 4.38
N PHE A 125 -4.83 19.15 3.63
CA PHE A 125 -3.72 19.53 2.74
C PHE A 125 -2.55 20.19 3.50
N GLY A 126 -2.72 20.47 4.81
CA GLY A 126 -1.65 20.99 5.64
C GLY A 126 -0.50 20.00 5.79
N GLY A 127 0.72 20.49 5.56
CA GLY A 127 1.91 19.66 5.70
C GLY A 127 2.24 18.75 4.52
N LEU A 128 1.52 18.83 3.39
CA LEU A 128 1.83 18.10 2.17
C LEU A 128 3.28 18.30 1.75
N GLU A 129 3.70 19.55 1.62
CA GLU A 129 5.07 19.91 1.23
C GLU A 129 6.11 19.45 2.25
N ALA A 130 5.81 19.61 3.56
CA ALA A 130 6.73 19.21 4.61
C ALA A 130 6.94 17.69 4.64
N ARG A 131 5.85 16.90 4.46
CA ARG A 131 5.94 15.44 4.35
C ARG A 131 6.70 15.01 3.12
N TRP A 132 6.42 15.63 1.98
CA TRP A 132 7.10 15.34 0.73
C TRP A 132 8.61 15.60 0.84
N LYS A 133 9.00 16.77 1.32
CA LYS A 133 10.41 17.10 1.54
C LYS A 133 11.11 16.14 2.50
N ALA A 134 10.43 15.73 3.56
CA ALA A 134 10.99 14.79 4.53
C ALA A 134 11.18 13.39 3.93
N LEU A 135 10.16 12.88 3.22
CA LEU A 135 10.22 11.58 2.57
C LEU A 135 11.31 11.53 1.49
N THR A 136 11.38 12.55 0.64
CA THR A 136 12.30 12.57 -0.51
C THR A 136 13.69 13.14 -0.23
N LYS A 137 13.99 13.48 1.03
CA LYS A 137 15.30 13.99 1.46
C LYS A 137 16.41 12.95 1.33
N HIS A 138 16.07 11.67 1.43
CA HIS A 138 17.00 10.55 1.38
C HIS A 138 16.68 9.60 0.22
N PRO A 139 17.67 8.87 -0.30
CA PRO A 139 17.48 8.01 -1.49
C PRO A 139 16.40 6.92 -1.33
N ALA A 140 16.13 6.47 -0.12
CA ALA A 140 15.08 5.47 0.14
C ALA A 140 13.68 6.00 -0.11
N GLY A 141 13.43 7.31 -0.04
CA GLY A 141 12.13 7.91 -0.30
C GLY A 141 11.79 7.93 -1.79
N ALA A 142 11.07 6.93 -2.25
CA ALA A 142 10.81 6.67 -3.67
C ALA A 142 9.51 7.29 -4.20
N GLY A 143 8.54 7.61 -3.34
CA GLY A 143 7.29 8.20 -3.81
C GLY A 143 6.18 8.23 -2.79
N ALA A 144 5.05 8.83 -3.21
CA ALA A 144 3.84 8.88 -2.38
C ALA A 144 2.58 9.07 -3.23
N ALA A 145 1.44 8.68 -2.69
CA ALA A 145 0.12 8.96 -3.24
C ALA A 145 -0.76 9.68 -2.20
N ILE A 146 -1.53 10.64 -2.67
CA ILE A 146 -2.46 11.41 -1.82
C ILE A 146 -3.76 10.61 -1.65
N TRP A 147 -4.24 10.46 -0.45
CA TRP A 147 -5.56 9.95 -0.16
C TRP A 147 -6.55 11.09 0.10
N MET A 148 -7.48 11.39 -0.79
CA MET A 148 -7.56 10.80 -2.12
C MET A 148 -7.63 11.91 -3.16
N TRP A 149 -7.18 11.61 -4.38
CA TRP A 149 -7.14 12.56 -5.47
C TRP A 149 -8.54 13.01 -5.94
N ALA A 150 -9.49 12.09 -5.97
CA ALA A 150 -10.86 12.34 -6.37
C ALA A 150 -11.83 11.78 -5.35
N ASP A 151 -12.90 12.53 -5.06
CA ASP A 151 -13.98 12.06 -4.20
C ASP A 151 -14.68 10.85 -4.81
N GLN A 152 -14.93 9.83 -3.99
CA GLN A 152 -15.64 8.60 -4.36
C GLN A 152 -17.14 8.69 -4.09
N GLY A 153 -17.63 9.83 -3.63
CA GLY A 153 -19.04 10.06 -3.35
C GLY A 153 -19.90 9.99 -4.60
N ILE A 154 -20.96 9.17 -4.54
CA ILE A 154 -21.96 9.06 -5.61
C ILE A 154 -23.18 9.89 -5.20
N ARG A 155 -23.53 10.89 -6.02
CA ARG A 155 -24.77 11.65 -5.79
C ARG A 155 -25.98 10.77 -6.08
N THR A 156 -26.77 10.50 -5.05
CA THR A 156 -28.05 9.77 -5.20
C THR A 156 -29.23 10.66 -4.81
N PRO A 157 -30.39 10.53 -5.47
CA PRO A 157 -31.61 11.20 -5.03
C PRO A 157 -31.97 10.72 -3.62
N VAL A 158 -32.21 11.65 -2.70
CA VAL A 158 -32.77 11.33 -1.40
C VAL A 158 -34.24 10.95 -1.62
N ARG A 159 -34.60 9.72 -1.31
CA ARG A 159 -36.02 9.31 -1.27
C ARG A 159 -36.61 9.86 0.03
N ASN A 160 -37.52 10.81 -0.09
CA ASN A 160 -38.34 11.29 1.02
C ASN A 160 -39.35 10.21 1.43
#